data_f962a00e5a0ad9f35130e122f5a61bd9
#
_entry.id   f962a00e5a0ad9f35130e122f5a61bd9
#
_cell.length_a   1.000
_cell.length_b   1.000
_cell.length_c   1.000
_cell.angle_alpha   90.00
_cell.angle_beta   90.00
_cell.angle_gamma   90.00
#
_symmetry.space_group_name_H-M   'P 1'
#
loop_
_entity.id
_entity.type
_entity.pdbx_description
1 polymer ?
#
loop_
_entity_poly.entity_id
_entity_poly.type
_entity_poly.pdbx_seq_one_letter_code
_entity_poly.pdbx_strand_id
1 'polypeptide(L)'
;IYPIGWAQEYMCEFLDSSNVLLPYDLIATAESASATVSCDPAIYLGNKLDLRLGIDFGRTNDPTVCWTLERVGDVLVTREVLVLRNMSVPDQMEVLRHRIKAARRVCYDYTGVGIGMGDVLVKEFKRWHPEGHEYGRIELCTFTPAFKRLIFPRLRQAFEAPTRVRIPIDVEVREDLHAMQQIFRGTDYSYEAPHTREGHSDRCTALALALRAAD
;
A
#
# COMPACT_ATOMS: atom_id res chain seq x y z
N ILE A 1 -0.21 15.17 -19.94
CA ILE A 1 -1.20 16.01 -19.22
C ILE A 1 -2.12 15.04 -18.51
N TYR A 2 -2.08 15.01 -17.20
CA TYR A 2 -2.89 14.10 -16.39
C TYR A 2 -4.35 14.56 -16.46
N PRO A 3 -5.34 13.63 -16.65
CA PRO A 3 -6.76 14.01 -16.79
C PRO A 3 -7.30 14.84 -15.63
N ILE A 4 -6.85 14.56 -14.40
CA ILE A 4 -7.27 15.30 -13.19
C ILE A 4 -6.65 16.70 -13.17
N GLY A 5 -5.35 16.83 -13.45
CA GLY A 5 -4.69 18.15 -13.55
C GLY A 5 -5.25 18.99 -14.68
N TRP A 6 -5.60 18.36 -15.84
CA TRP A 6 -6.24 19.06 -16.94
C TRP A 6 -7.63 19.57 -16.57
N ALA A 7 -8.44 18.76 -15.88
CA ALA A 7 -9.77 19.18 -15.42
C ALA A 7 -9.68 20.38 -14.45
N GLN A 8 -8.73 20.39 -13.53
CA GLN A 8 -8.51 21.51 -12.62
C GLN A 8 -7.96 22.77 -13.29
N GLU A 9 -6.97 22.63 -14.20
CA GLU A 9 -6.31 23.78 -14.81
C GLU A 9 -7.08 24.39 -15.98
N TYR A 10 -7.79 23.57 -16.78
CA TYR A 10 -8.42 24.02 -18.01
C TYR A 10 -9.95 24.06 -17.96
N MET A 11 -10.60 23.21 -17.16
CA MET A 11 -12.05 23.18 -17.05
C MET A 11 -12.58 23.93 -15.83
N CYS A 12 -11.71 24.45 -14.97
CA CYS A 12 -12.08 25.08 -13.69
C CYS A 12 -13.01 24.19 -12.85
N GLU A 13 -12.95 22.89 -13.03
CA GLU A 13 -13.67 21.96 -12.18
C GLU A 13 -12.94 21.90 -10.84
N PHE A 14 -13.51 22.55 -9.83
CA PHE A 14 -13.14 22.25 -8.45
C PHE A 14 -13.57 20.81 -8.18
N LEU A 15 -12.65 19.87 -8.35
CA LEU A 15 -12.82 18.55 -7.76
C LEU A 15 -13.01 18.80 -6.27
N ASP A 16 -14.18 18.44 -5.77
CA ASP A 16 -14.57 18.68 -4.39
C ASP A 16 -13.50 18.04 -3.49
N SER A 17 -12.59 18.87 -2.98
CA SER A 17 -11.46 18.44 -2.14
C SER A 17 -11.93 17.75 -0.86
N SER A 18 -13.23 17.85 -0.56
CA SER A 18 -13.87 17.15 0.55
C SER A 18 -13.90 15.63 0.37
N ASN A 19 -13.78 15.14 -0.87
CA ASN A 19 -13.86 13.72 -1.18
C ASN A 19 -12.50 13.03 -1.34
N VAL A 20 -11.39 13.74 -1.33
CA VAL A 20 -10.06 13.16 -1.44
C VAL A 20 -9.61 12.61 -0.09
N LEU A 21 -9.17 11.34 -0.06
CA LEU A 21 -8.68 10.73 1.18
C LEU A 21 -7.40 11.40 1.69
N LEU A 22 -6.43 11.64 0.80
CA LEU A 22 -5.14 12.26 1.09
C LEU A 22 -4.93 13.49 0.19
N PRO A 23 -5.22 14.71 0.67
CA PRO A 23 -4.90 15.95 -0.05
C PRO A 23 -3.38 16.11 -0.26
N TYR A 24 -2.97 16.83 -1.29
CA TYR A 24 -1.55 17.04 -1.64
C TYR A 24 -0.73 17.68 -0.51
N ASP A 25 -1.30 18.62 0.22
CA ASP A 25 -0.65 19.26 1.36
C ASP A 25 -0.34 18.25 2.47
N LEU A 26 -1.27 17.32 2.73
CA LEU A 26 -1.08 16.26 3.70
C LEU A 26 -0.02 15.24 3.23
N ILE A 27 -0.04 14.86 1.95
CA ILE A 27 0.98 13.99 1.35
C ILE A 27 2.37 14.63 1.48
N ALA A 28 2.48 15.91 1.15
CA ALA A 28 3.74 16.67 1.21
C ALA A 28 4.36 16.67 2.61
N THR A 29 3.55 16.66 3.69
CA THR A 29 4.07 16.60 5.07
C THR A 29 4.77 15.27 5.40
N ALA A 30 4.38 14.18 4.72
CA ALA A 30 4.96 12.85 4.90
C ALA A 30 6.15 12.58 3.97
N GLU A 31 6.33 13.36 2.91
CA GLU A 31 7.46 13.22 1.97
C GLU A 31 8.79 13.47 2.66
N SER A 32 9.77 12.61 2.39
CA SER A 32 11.09 12.69 3.01
C SER A 32 12.17 12.11 2.11
N ALA A 33 13.32 12.77 2.06
CA ALA A 33 14.51 12.26 1.39
C ALA A 33 15.08 10.97 2.03
N SER A 34 14.66 10.62 3.25
CA SER A 34 15.04 9.36 3.91
C SER A 34 14.23 8.16 3.43
N ALA A 35 13.12 8.39 2.73
CA ALA A 35 12.27 7.36 2.14
C ALA A 35 12.58 7.21 0.65
N THR A 36 12.49 5.98 0.13
CA THR A 36 12.89 5.65 -1.24
C THR A 36 11.86 4.76 -1.94
N VAL A 37 11.75 4.88 -3.27
CA VAL A 37 10.96 3.94 -4.11
C VAL A 37 11.72 2.65 -4.41
N SER A 38 13.05 2.68 -4.34
CA SER A 38 13.92 1.52 -4.55
C SER A 38 15.00 1.48 -3.49
N CYS A 39 15.43 0.29 -3.11
CA CYS A 39 16.46 0.09 -2.10
C CYS A 39 17.49 -0.93 -2.55
N ASP A 40 18.63 -0.96 -1.86
CA ASP A 40 19.59 -2.05 -2.00
C ASP A 40 18.92 -3.35 -1.54
N PRO A 41 18.89 -4.42 -2.38
CA PRO A 41 18.37 -5.72 -1.98
C PRO A 41 19.00 -6.31 -0.71
N ALA A 42 20.16 -5.83 -0.31
CA ALA A 42 20.83 -6.21 0.92
C ALA A 42 19.99 -5.96 2.19
N ILE A 43 19.04 -5.03 2.15
CA ILE A 43 18.12 -4.80 3.30
C ILE A 43 17.27 -6.03 3.63
N TYR A 44 17.03 -6.90 2.64
CA TYR A 44 16.27 -8.14 2.81
C TYR A 44 17.13 -9.33 3.28
N LEU A 45 18.43 -9.13 3.43
CA LEU A 45 19.35 -10.16 3.88
C LEU A 45 19.54 -10.12 5.40
N GLY A 46 19.30 -11.24 6.05
CA GLY A 46 19.70 -11.45 7.45
C GLY A 46 18.72 -10.98 8.52
N ASN A 47 17.47 -10.65 8.20
CA ASN A 47 16.39 -10.29 9.16
C ASN A 47 16.80 -9.22 10.20
N LYS A 48 17.65 -8.27 9.82
CA LYS A 48 18.22 -7.25 10.73
C LYS A 48 17.25 -6.08 10.95
N LEU A 49 16.37 -5.81 9.99
CA LEU A 49 15.47 -4.67 10.02
C LEU A 49 14.05 -5.10 10.43
N ASP A 50 13.32 -4.20 11.04
CA ASP A 50 11.90 -4.40 11.34
C ASP A 50 11.04 -4.01 10.14
N LEU A 51 10.98 -4.91 9.15
CA LEU A 51 10.26 -4.70 7.90
C LEU A 51 8.80 -5.14 7.99
N ARG A 52 7.91 -4.33 7.42
CA ARG A 52 6.47 -4.53 7.32
C ARG A 52 6.04 -4.36 5.87
N LEU A 53 5.32 -5.32 5.35
CA LEU A 53 4.93 -5.33 3.95
C LEU A 53 3.43 -5.23 3.79
N GLY A 54 3.00 -4.46 2.79
CA GLY A 54 1.65 -4.50 2.24
C GLY A 54 1.71 -4.90 0.78
N ILE A 55 0.92 -5.88 0.39
CA ILE A 55 0.90 -6.39 -0.99
C ILE A 55 -0.52 -6.30 -1.52
N ASP A 56 -0.70 -5.47 -2.54
CA ASP A 56 -1.87 -5.42 -3.39
C ASP A 56 -1.57 -6.24 -4.65
N PHE A 57 -2.34 -7.31 -4.88
CA PHE A 57 -2.01 -8.30 -5.90
C PHE A 57 -2.81 -8.08 -7.19
N GLY A 58 -2.11 -7.69 -8.25
CA GLY A 58 -2.62 -7.62 -9.60
C GLY A 58 -2.18 -8.78 -10.49
N ARG A 59 -2.90 -9.07 -11.58
CA ARG A 59 -2.56 -10.17 -12.48
C ARG A 59 -2.18 -9.71 -13.88
N THR A 60 -3.13 -9.19 -14.64
CA THR A 60 -2.94 -8.97 -16.08
C THR A 60 -2.96 -7.49 -16.46
N ASN A 61 -3.96 -6.76 -16.01
CA ASN A 61 -4.12 -5.33 -16.31
C ASN A 61 -3.69 -4.44 -15.14
N ASP A 62 -3.89 -4.95 -13.91
CA ASP A 62 -3.52 -4.25 -12.70
C ASP A 62 -2.14 -4.70 -12.24
N PRO A 63 -1.26 -3.79 -11.84
CA PRO A 63 0.04 -4.14 -11.31
C PRO A 63 -0.10 -4.81 -9.94
N THR A 64 0.86 -5.67 -9.60
CA THR A 64 1.08 -6.02 -8.19
C THR A 64 1.96 -4.94 -7.59
N VAL A 65 1.54 -4.38 -6.47
CA VAL A 65 2.34 -3.43 -5.69
C VAL A 65 2.72 -4.04 -4.35
N CYS A 66 4.02 -4.05 -4.04
CA CYS A 66 4.54 -4.41 -2.74
C CYS A 66 5.19 -3.18 -2.11
N TRP A 67 4.59 -2.69 -1.02
CA TRP A 67 5.09 -1.57 -0.25
C TRP A 67 5.84 -2.07 0.98
N THR A 68 7.12 -1.68 1.12
CA THR A 68 7.97 -2.05 2.24
C THR A 68 8.19 -0.85 3.16
N LEU A 69 7.75 -0.99 4.40
CA LEU A 69 8.03 -0.07 5.50
C LEU A 69 9.08 -0.67 6.44
N GLU A 70 10.02 0.14 6.88
CA GLU A 70 10.89 -0.15 8.03
C GLU A 70 10.41 0.64 9.23
N ARG A 71 10.28 -0.02 10.38
CA ARG A 71 10.04 0.65 11.66
C ARG A 71 11.38 1.10 12.25
N VAL A 72 11.56 2.41 12.37
CA VAL A 72 12.73 3.06 12.98
C VAL A 72 12.24 3.85 14.20
N GLY A 73 12.28 3.25 15.37
CA GLY A 73 11.62 3.78 16.56
C GLY A 73 10.10 3.84 16.35
N ASP A 74 9.53 5.02 16.50
CA ASP A 74 8.08 5.26 16.31
C ASP A 74 7.71 5.67 14.88
N VAL A 75 8.70 5.80 14.00
CA VAL A 75 8.52 6.23 12.61
C VAL A 75 8.52 5.02 11.68
N LEU A 76 7.63 5.02 10.70
CA LEU A 76 7.58 4.06 9.60
C LEU A 76 8.16 4.72 8.35
N VAL A 77 9.29 4.21 7.88
CA VAL A 77 10.01 4.77 6.73
C VAL A 77 9.86 3.85 5.52
N THR A 78 9.36 4.36 4.41
CA THR A 78 9.31 3.61 3.15
C THR A 78 10.72 3.30 2.65
N ARG A 79 10.99 2.03 2.39
CA ARG A 79 12.26 1.55 1.81
C ARG A 79 12.12 1.15 0.36
N GLU A 80 10.96 0.63 -0.03
CA GLU A 80 10.71 0.23 -1.40
C GLU A 80 9.21 0.34 -1.73
N VAL A 81 8.91 0.74 -2.97
CA VAL A 81 7.59 0.68 -3.60
C VAL A 81 7.75 -0.13 -4.89
N LEU A 82 7.71 -1.44 -4.76
CA LEU A 82 7.90 -2.34 -5.90
C LEU A 82 6.61 -2.47 -6.69
N VAL A 83 6.67 -2.21 -7.99
CA VAL A 83 5.54 -2.33 -8.92
C VAL A 83 5.86 -3.38 -9.97
N LEU A 84 5.10 -4.48 -9.99
CA LEU A 84 5.26 -5.59 -10.93
C LEU A 84 4.14 -5.52 -11.97
N ARG A 85 4.51 -5.33 -13.25
CA ARG A 85 3.58 -5.26 -14.36
C ARG A 85 3.86 -6.38 -15.36
N ASN A 86 2.81 -6.90 -16.00
CA ASN A 86 2.91 -7.89 -17.07
C ASN A 86 3.79 -9.11 -16.72
N MET A 87 3.73 -9.54 -15.46
CA MET A 87 4.55 -10.63 -14.94
C MET A 87 3.66 -11.82 -14.54
N SER A 88 4.11 -13.04 -14.86
CA SER A 88 3.38 -14.24 -14.48
C SER A 88 3.35 -14.41 -12.95
N VAL A 89 2.33 -15.11 -12.43
CA VAL A 89 2.21 -15.36 -10.98
C VAL A 89 3.45 -16.06 -10.40
N PRO A 90 4.03 -17.10 -11.04
CA PRO A 90 5.27 -17.70 -10.55
C PRO A 90 6.44 -16.73 -10.49
N ASP A 91 6.60 -15.87 -11.50
CA ASP A 91 7.69 -14.89 -11.53
C ASP A 91 7.51 -13.82 -10.44
N GLN A 92 6.27 -13.38 -10.22
CA GLN A 92 5.95 -12.47 -9.11
C GLN A 92 6.31 -13.10 -7.75
N MET A 93 5.98 -14.40 -7.56
CA MET A 93 6.36 -15.14 -6.36
C MET A 93 7.87 -15.16 -6.15
N GLU A 94 8.64 -15.39 -7.19
CA GLU A 94 10.11 -15.41 -7.12
C GLU A 94 10.64 -14.06 -6.63
N VAL A 95 10.13 -12.97 -7.20
CA VAL A 95 10.51 -11.59 -6.82
C VAL A 95 10.09 -11.25 -5.38
N LEU A 96 8.93 -11.71 -4.93
CA LEU A 96 8.38 -11.36 -3.61
C LEU A 96 8.96 -12.22 -2.47
N ARG A 97 9.39 -13.45 -2.77
CA ARG A 97 9.76 -14.47 -1.76
C ARG A 97 10.80 -13.98 -0.75
N HIS A 98 11.90 -13.37 -1.21
CA HIS A 98 12.94 -12.92 -0.30
C HIS A 98 12.52 -11.71 0.53
N ARG A 99 11.65 -10.83 0.00
CA ARG A 99 11.04 -9.70 0.72
C ARG A 99 10.14 -10.19 1.84
N ILE A 100 9.24 -11.12 1.52
CA ILE A 100 8.33 -11.74 2.49
C ILE A 100 9.13 -12.47 3.57
N LYS A 101 10.19 -13.19 3.19
CA LYS A 101 11.05 -13.90 4.15
C LYS A 101 11.74 -12.96 5.14
N ALA A 102 12.10 -11.76 4.72
CA ALA A 102 12.74 -10.76 5.57
C ALA A 102 11.76 -9.99 6.48
N ALA A 103 10.49 -9.91 6.09
CA ALA A 103 9.49 -9.14 6.83
C ALA A 103 9.04 -9.83 8.11
N ARG A 104 8.68 -9.05 9.12
CA ARG A 104 8.05 -9.56 10.36
C ARG A 104 6.58 -9.88 10.17
N ARG A 105 5.86 -9.05 9.40
CA ARG A 105 4.46 -9.24 9.05
C ARG A 105 4.18 -8.72 7.65
N VAL A 106 3.33 -9.41 6.93
CA VAL A 106 2.90 -9.07 5.58
C VAL A 106 1.37 -9.09 5.56
N CYS A 107 0.74 -7.96 5.26
CA CYS A 107 -0.68 -7.90 4.95
C CYS A 107 -0.85 -8.00 3.44
N TYR A 108 -1.65 -8.97 3.01
CA TYR A 108 -1.80 -9.34 1.61
C TYR A 108 -3.27 -9.24 1.20
N ASP A 109 -3.55 -8.59 0.06
CA ASP A 109 -4.91 -8.56 -0.50
C ASP A 109 -5.36 -9.96 -0.93
N TYR A 110 -6.29 -10.52 -0.16
CA TYR A 110 -6.89 -11.83 -0.39
C TYR A 110 -8.27 -11.67 -1.03
N THR A 111 -8.32 -10.96 -2.18
CA THR A 111 -9.56 -10.68 -2.90
C THR A 111 -9.42 -11.08 -4.36
N GLY A 112 -10.46 -11.64 -4.95
CA GLY A 112 -10.50 -11.96 -6.38
C GLY A 112 -9.33 -12.83 -6.84
N VAL A 113 -8.49 -12.29 -7.72
CA VAL A 113 -7.33 -12.99 -8.29
C VAL A 113 -6.22 -13.29 -7.26
N GLY A 114 -6.18 -12.56 -6.15
CA GLY A 114 -5.21 -12.73 -5.07
C GLY A 114 -5.42 -14.01 -4.23
N ILE A 115 -6.59 -14.65 -4.27
CA ILE A 115 -6.93 -15.79 -3.42
C ILE A 115 -5.94 -16.95 -3.62
N GLY A 116 -5.75 -17.41 -4.84
CA GLY A 116 -4.88 -18.56 -5.11
C GLY A 116 -3.42 -18.31 -4.71
N MET A 117 -2.93 -17.10 -4.91
CA MET A 117 -1.58 -16.69 -4.49
C MET A 117 -1.47 -16.62 -2.97
N GLY A 118 -2.48 -16.07 -2.29
CA GLY A 118 -2.53 -15.99 -0.84
C GLY A 118 -2.46 -17.36 -0.16
N ASP A 119 -3.11 -18.37 -0.72
CA ASP A 119 -3.04 -19.75 -0.21
C ASP A 119 -1.61 -20.32 -0.31
N VAL A 120 -0.92 -20.06 -1.42
CA VAL A 120 0.48 -20.46 -1.59
C VAL A 120 1.39 -19.75 -0.59
N LEU A 121 1.19 -18.45 -0.39
CA LEU A 121 1.95 -17.67 0.59
C LEU A 121 1.76 -18.19 2.02
N VAL A 122 0.54 -18.48 2.42
CA VAL A 122 0.26 -19.04 3.76
C VAL A 122 0.87 -20.41 3.94
N LYS A 123 0.86 -21.25 2.90
CA LYS A 123 1.51 -22.57 2.94
C LYS A 123 3.03 -22.46 3.16
N GLU A 124 3.68 -21.51 2.50
CA GLU A 124 5.14 -21.32 2.55
C GLU A 124 5.59 -20.55 3.81
N PHE A 125 4.91 -19.43 4.16
CA PHE A 125 5.36 -18.48 5.18
C PHE A 125 4.51 -18.51 6.46
N LYS A 126 3.49 -19.38 6.55
CA LYS A 126 2.56 -19.52 7.65
C LYS A 126 1.65 -18.28 7.85
N ARG A 127 0.46 -18.54 8.41
CA ARG A 127 -0.49 -17.47 8.74
C ARG A 127 -0.01 -16.71 9.98
N TRP A 128 -0.05 -15.37 9.90
CA TRP A 128 0.18 -14.51 11.06
C TRP A 128 -0.99 -14.61 12.05
N HIS A 129 -0.67 -14.60 13.34
CA HIS A 129 -1.64 -14.56 14.44
C HIS A 129 -1.28 -13.45 15.43
N PRO A 130 -2.27 -12.67 15.92
CA PRO A 130 -2.04 -11.56 16.84
C PRO A 130 -1.47 -12.00 18.20
N GLU A 131 -1.73 -13.24 18.61
CA GLU A 131 -1.28 -13.78 19.89
C GLU A 131 0.17 -14.30 19.88
N GLY A 132 0.87 -14.14 18.78
CA GLY A 132 2.34 -14.26 18.71
C GLY A 132 2.92 -15.65 18.89
N HIS A 133 2.11 -16.71 18.92
CA HIS A 133 2.58 -18.05 19.25
C HIS A 133 3.24 -18.81 18.11
N GLU A 134 3.19 -18.29 16.89
CA GLU A 134 3.87 -18.93 15.77
C GLU A 134 4.50 -17.92 14.82
N TYR A 135 5.56 -18.37 14.19
CA TYR A 135 6.42 -17.64 13.26
C TYR A 135 5.77 -17.32 11.90
N GLY A 136 4.43 -17.28 11.84
CA GLY A 136 3.67 -16.93 10.65
C GLY A 136 3.77 -15.45 10.33
N ARG A 137 3.83 -15.12 9.04
CA ARG A 137 4.05 -13.76 8.56
C ARG A 137 2.88 -13.20 7.79
N ILE A 138 2.04 -14.06 7.21
CA ILE A 138 1.02 -13.68 6.24
C ILE A 138 -0.32 -13.44 6.92
N GLU A 139 -0.79 -12.21 6.87
CA GLU A 139 -2.18 -11.86 7.15
C GLU A 139 -2.94 -11.70 5.84
N LEU A 140 -3.94 -12.54 5.63
CA LEU A 140 -4.83 -12.45 4.48
C LEU A 140 -5.93 -11.43 4.75
N CYS A 141 -5.98 -10.37 3.97
CA CYS A 141 -6.91 -9.27 4.10
C CYS A 141 -7.95 -9.30 2.99
N THR A 142 -9.21 -9.55 3.31
CA THR A 142 -10.30 -9.50 2.34
C THR A 142 -10.90 -8.10 2.28
N PHE A 143 -10.90 -7.46 1.11
CA PHE A 143 -11.33 -6.08 0.89
C PHE A 143 -12.85 -5.92 0.88
N THR A 144 -13.49 -6.26 1.99
CA THR A 144 -14.91 -5.95 2.23
C THR A 144 -15.10 -4.46 2.50
N PRO A 145 -16.32 -3.91 2.34
CA PRO A 145 -16.60 -2.53 2.76
C PRO A 145 -16.23 -2.23 4.21
N ALA A 146 -16.45 -3.17 5.11
CA ALA A 146 -16.04 -3.05 6.51
C ALA A 146 -14.53 -2.96 6.69
N PHE A 147 -13.76 -3.78 5.95
CA PHE A 147 -12.30 -3.75 5.99
C PHE A 147 -11.76 -2.44 5.41
N LYS A 148 -12.31 -1.95 4.30
CA LYS A 148 -11.93 -0.66 3.72
C LYS A 148 -12.16 0.49 4.73
N ARG A 149 -13.30 0.49 5.44
CA ARG A 149 -13.58 1.47 6.52
C ARG A 149 -12.63 1.37 7.71
N LEU A 150 -11.94 0.26 7.87
CA LEU A 150 -10.93 0.10 8.91
C LEU A 150 -9.56 0.65 8.47
N ILE A 151 -9.09 0.30 7.26
CA ILE A 151 -7.70 0.57 6.86
C ILE A 151 -7.49 1.99 6.30
N PHE A 152 -8.42 2.53 5.52
CA PHE A 152 -8.22 3.85 4.89
C PHE A 152 -8.28 5.04 5.87
N PRO A 153 -9.17 5.08 6.87
CA PRO A 153 -9.06 6.08 7.94
C PRO A 153 -7.75 6.00 8.72
N ARG A 154 -7.23 4.80 8.97
CA ARG A 154 -5.92 4.62 9.61
C ARG A 154 -4.77 5.11 8.74
N LEU A 155 -4.84 4.87 7.43
CA LEU A 155 -3.91 5.44 6.48
C LEU A 155 -3.89 6.98 6.61
N ARG A 156 -5.05 7.63 6.53
CA ARG A 156 -5.16 9.09 6.70
C ARG A 156 -4.59 9.55 8.05
N GLN A 157 -4.96 8.89 9.13
CA GLN A 157 -4.45 9.21 10.47
C GLN A 157 -2.92 9.11 10.57
N ALA A 158 -2.29 8.17 9.85
CA ALA A 158 -0.84 8.06 9.81
C ALA A 158 -0.16 9.26 9.13
N PHE A 159 -0.84 9.89 8.17
CA PHE A 159 -0.36 11.12 7.52
C PHE A 159 -0.63 12.37 8.38
N GLU A 160 -1.74 12.41 9.10
CA GLU A 160 -2.09 13.50 10.03
C GLU A 160 -1.13 13.57 11.23
N ALA A 161 -0.49 12.46 11.59
CA ALA A 161 0.55 12.41 12.62
C ALA A 161 1.93 12.76 11.99
N PRO A 162 2.49 13.95 12.22
CA PRO A 162 3.56 14.52 11.38
C PRO A 162 4.87 13.73 11.35
N THR A 163 5.02 12.72 12.19
CA THR A 163 6.25 11.92 12.29
C THR A 163 6.01 10.42 12.13
N ARG A 164 4.76 9.96 11.93
CA ARG A 164 4.44 8.53 11.96
C ARG A 164 4.88 7.80 10.69
N VAL A 165 4.72 8.39 9.52
CA VAL A 165 5.08 7.78 8.24
C VAL A 165 5.95 8.71 7.41
N ARG A 166 6.92 8.14 6.68
CA ARG A 166 7.75 8.82 5.69
C ARG A 166 7.63 8.10 4.36
N ILE A 167 7.24 8.85 3.33
CA ILE A 167 7.09 8.37 1.96
C ILE A 167 8.12 9.02 1.04
N PRO A 168 8.47 8.39 -0.10
CA PRO A 168 9.40 8.98 -1.05
C PRO A 168 8.83 10.23 -1.71
N ILE A 169 9.73 11.14 -2.08
CA ILE A 169 9.42 12.30 -2.93
C ILE A 169 9.36 11.79 -4.37
N ASP A 170 8.19 11.35 -4.79
CA ASP A 170 7.97 10.71 -6.09
C ASP A 170 6.60 11.07 -6.65
N VAL A 171 6.56 11.48 -7.94
CA VAL A 171 5.32 11.96 -8.58
C VAL A 171 4.29 10.85 -8.73
N GLU A 172 4.70 9.63 -9.14
CA GLU A 172 3.77 8.52 -9.31
C GLU A 172 3.18 8.06 -7.99
N VAL A 173 3.97 8.08 -6.92
CA VAL A 173 3.50 7.80 -5.56
C VAL A 173 2.49 8.84 -5.12
N ARG A 174 2.82 10.12 -5.31
CA ARG A 174 1.95 11.24 -4.91
C ARG A 174 0.60 11.20 -5.61
N GLU A 175 0.60 11.02 -6.94
CA GLU A 175 -0.62 10.99 -7.75
C GLU A 175 -1.50 9.78 -7.39
N ASP A 176 -0.91 8.61 -7.20
CA ASP A 176 -1.63 7.39 -6.83
C ASP A 176 -2.30 7.52 -5.44
N LEU A 177 -1.56 8.08 -4.47
CA LEU A 177 -2.10 8.33 -3.13
C LEU A 177 -3.24 9.37 -3.14
N HIS A 178 -3.09 10.43 -3.94
CA HIS A 178 -4.11 11.48 -4.06
C HIS A 178 -5.36 11.01 -4.78
N ALA A 179 -5.26 10.04 -5.70
CA ALA A 179 -6.39 9.54 -6.48
C ALA A 179 -7.45 8.80 -5.64
N MET A 180 -7.10 8.33 -4.44
CA MET A 180 -8.05 7.63 -3.56
C MET A 180 -9.09 8.61 -3.02
N GLN A 181 -10.36 8.28 -3.25
CA GLN A 181 -11.51 9.08 -2.82
C GLN A 181 -12.23 8.44 -1.65
N GLN A 182 -12.73 9.28 -0.76
CA GLN A 182 -13.63 8.93 0.33
C GLN A 182 -14.99 9.53 0.04
N ILE A 183 -15.97 8.69 -0.33
CA ILE A 183 -17.30 9.13 -0.78
C ILE A 183 -18.32 8.80 0.28
N PHE A 184 -19.03 9.82 0.78
CA PHE A 184 -20.14 9.61 1.72
C PHE A 184 -21.37 9.07 1.00
N ARG A 185 -21.87 7.91 1.41
CA ARG A 185 -23.06 7.26 0.85
C ARG A 185 -24.13 7.06 1.92
N GLY A 186 -24.82 8.15 2.25
CA GLY A 186 -25.94 8.17 3.19
C GLY A 186 -25.54 8.01 4.66
N THR A 187 -25.13 6.84 5.09
CA THR A 187 -24.74 6.58 6.48
C THR A 187 -23.26 6.24 6.65
N ASP A 188 -22.58 5.86 5.57
CA ASP A 188 -21.24 5.32 5.60
C ASP A 188 -20.34 5.94 4.51
N TYR A 189 -19.03 5.82 4.70
CA TYR A 189 -18.04 6.13 3.68
C TYR A 189 -17.69 4.91 2.84
N SER A 190 -17.62 5.09 1.52
CA SER A 190 -16.96 4.18 0.58
C SER A 190 -15.61 4.75 0.18
N TYR A 191 -14.65 3.86 -0.15
CA TYR A 191 -13.30 4.22 -0.59
C TYR A 191 -13.09 3.64 -1.97
N GLU A 192 -12.88 4.52 -2.94
CA GLU A 192 -12.84 4.18 -4.36
C GLU A 192 -11.75 5.00 -5.04
N ALA A 193 -11.10 4.43 -6.04
CA ALA A 193 -10.21 5.15 -6.93
C ALA A 193 -10.78 5.18 -8.34
N PRO A 194 -10.55 6.26 -9.12
CA PRO A 194 -10.90 6.28 -10.52
C PRO A 194 -10.17 5.17 -11.28
N HIS A 195 -10.91 4.46 -12.14
CA HIS A 195 -10.30 3.48 -13.04
C HIS A 195 -9.52 4.21 -14.13
N THR A 196 -8.20 4.21 -14.04
CA THR A 196 -7.32 4.77 -15.07
C THR A 196 -6.54 3.66 -15.77
N ARG A 197 -5.94 3.96 -16.94
CA ARG A 197 -5.04 3.02 -17.63
C ARG A 197 -3.76 2.71 -16.84
N GLU A 198 -3.44 3.50 -15.81
CA GLU A 198 -2.21 3.43 -15.02
C GLU A 198 -2.39 2.64 -13.72
N GLY A 199 -3.61 2.25 -13.36
CA GLY A 199 -3.94 1.50 -12.15
C GLY A 199 -5.13 2.11 -11.39
N HIS A 200 -5.43 1.55 -10.21
CA HIS A 200 -6.59 1.88 -9.38
C HIS A 200 -6.20 2.31 -7.97
N SER A 201 -5.16 3.13 -7.80
CA SER A 201 -4.54 3.46 -6.51
C SER A 201 -4.00 2.22 -5.79
N ASP A 202 -3.33 1.36 -6.55
CA ASP A 202 -2.73 0.12 -6.05
C ASP A 202 -1.61 0.42 -5.05
N ARG A 203 -0.87 1.53 -5.23
CA ARG A 203 0.14 1.99 -4.28
C ARG A 203 -0.49 2.46 -2.96
N CYS A 204 -1.61 3.16 -3.03
CA CYS A 204 -2.37 3.59 -1.85
C CYS A 204 -2.89 2.38 -1.06
N THR A 205 -3.43 1.39 -1.74
CA THR A 205 -3.89 0.13 -1.15
C THR A 205 -2.74 -0.64 -0.50
N ALA A 206 -1.61 -0.80 -1.20
CA ALA A 206 -0.43 -1.47 -0.67
C ALA A 206 0.15 -0.75 0.55
N LEU A 207 0.19 0.60 0.56
CA LEU A 207 0.61 1.37 1.73
C LEU A 207 -0.34 1.18 2.92
N ALA A 208 -1.66 1.20 2.69
CA ALA A 208 -2.64 0.95 3.76
C ALA A 208 -2.47 -0.44 4.39
N LEU A 209 -2.17 -1.47 3.57
CA LEU A 209 -1.85 -2.81 4.03
C LEU A 209 -0.51 -2.85 4.79
N ALA A 210 0.53 -2.13 4.33
CA ALA A 210 1.82 -2.05 5.01
C ALA A 210 1.71 -1.37 6.38
N LEU A 211 0.90 -0.32 6.50
CA LEU A 211 0.60 0.32 7.78
C LEU A 211 -0.14 -0.65 8.72
N ARG A 212 -1.12 -1.42 8.22
CA ARG A 212 -1.76 -2.46 9.00
C ARG A 212 -0.76 -3.53 9.46
N ALA A 213 0.21 -3.91 8.63
CA ALA A 213 1.25 -4.85 9.02
C ALA A 213 2.15 -4.28 10.14
N ALA A 214 2.17 -2.97 10.31
CA ALA A 214 2.95 -2.27 11.33
C ALA A 214 2.19 -2.05 12.65
N ASP A 215 0.88 -2.26 12.69
CA ASP A 215 0.08 -2.25 13.93
C ASP A 215 0.35 -3.53 14.74
#